data_52f8475f48a037e190053cc0bcc8bf0c
#
_entry.id   52f8475f48a037e190053cc0bcc8bf0c
#
_cell.length_a   1.000
_cell.length_b   1.000
_cell.length_c   1.000
_cell.angle_alpha   90.00
_cell.angle_beta   90.00
_cell.angle_gamma   90.00
#
_symmetry.space_group_name_H-M   'P 1'
#
loop_
_entity.id
_entity.type
_entity.pdbx_description
1 polymer ?
#
loop_
_entity_poly.entity_id
_entity_poly.type
_entity_poly.pdbx_seq_one_letter_code
_entity_poly.pdbx_strand_id
1 'polypeptide(L)'
;MFALKTMVEWAKELGAEYAMIKGKYELVSQEQLKKYAELAVRMGVNVQKNQLVIIHSDIENVTFARLIQTAAYDAGASNVVMDWTDEQSTKEFYLHAADDVIDQFPDWQAARFKEWDDAGAAYIHVISENLDLFKGVSSERMSHFQKASRTKLKTHYAKTRSYEIRWCLLAVPSFAWATKVFPHLSKEEALQSLWQLILQGARADGKNPIKDWENHARAFESRKKILNDSQFEALHFTSSRGTNLFVGMPKNHLYIGGGVIDKKGIPSFPNIPTEEIFSAPHKNKVNGKLVATKPLIYGGSVIDDFYLIFKDGRITDYYAATGQETLQSLIETDEGSYYLGEIALVSNNSPLSQADTLLYNTLFDENTACHIGIGNASPSNLQNGSNLSEVELREAGLNTSLLLVNVTFGTEDMIVVGIKEEGTEVLLMKDGDFQF
;
A
#
# COMPACT_ATOMS: atom_id res chain seq x y z
N MET A 1 -36.88 -33.88 -13.30
CA MET A 1 -37.22 -33.15 -12.05
C MET A 1 -36.02 -32.76 -11.23
N PHE A 2 -34.99 -33.61 -11.09
CA PHE A 2 -33.71 -33.27 -10.39
C PHE A 2 -32.97 -32.11 -11.05
N ALA A 3 -32.75 -32.13 -12.35
CA ALA A 3 -32.04 -31.09 -13.10
C ALA A 3 -32.71 -29.68 -13.03
N LEU A 4 -34.07 -29.64 -13.01
CA LEU A 4 -34.80 -28.37 -12.91
C LEU A 4 -34.64 -27.73 -11.52
N LYS A 5 -34.60 -28.56 -10.46
CA LYS A 5 -34.45 -28.12 -9.09
C LYS A 5 -33.04 -27.53 -8.89
N THR A 6 -32.02 -28.18 -9.43
CA THR A 6 -30.62 -27.73 -9.41
C THR A 6 -30.46 -26.44 -10.20
N MET A 7 -31.12 -26.30 -11.37
CA MET A 7 -31.06 -25.03 -12.16
C MET A 7 -31.76 -23.88 -11.44
N VAL A 8 -32.83 -24.12 -10.72
CA VAL A 8 -33.54 -23.07 -9.94
C VAL A 8 -32.74 -22.66 -8.71
N GLU A 9 -32.09 -23.60 -8.04
CA GLU A 9 -31.19 -23.32 -6.92
C GLU A 9 -29.95 -22.49 -7.41
N TRP A 10 -29.34 -22.94 -8.49
CA TRP A 10 -28.21 -22.23 -9.12
C TRP A 10 -28.59 -20.82 -9.61
N ALA A 11 -29.77 -20.65 -10.23
CA ALA A 11 -30.27 -19.33 -10.63
C ALA A 11 -30.58 -18.42 -9.43
N LYS A 12 -30.95 -18.97 -8.27
CA LYS A 12 -31.12 -18.20 -7.04
C LYS A 12 -29.80 -17.77 -6.44
N GLU A 13 -28.80 -18.65 -6.45
CA GLU A 13 -27.45 -18.35 -5.97
C GLU A 13 -26.79 -17.24 -6.84
N LEU A 14 -26.83 -17.39 -8.18
CA LEU A 14 -26.36 -16.34 -9.11
C LEU A 14 -27.13 -15.02 -8.96
N GLY A 15 -28.44 -15.09 -8.72
CA GLY A 15 -29.26 -13.91 -8.47
C GLY A 15 -28.89 -13.20 -7.16
N ALA A 16 -28.55 -13.96 -6.12
CA ALA A 16 -28.11 -13.43 -4.83
C ALA A 16 -26.71 -12.80 -4.94
N GLU A 17 -25.79 -13.45 -5.65
CA GLU A 17 -24.45 -12.93 -5.91
C GLU A 17 -24.48 -11.64 -6.73
N TYR A 18 -25.28 -11.60 -7.81
CA TYR A 18 -25.48 -10.37 -8.59
C TYR A 18 -26.12 -9.24 -7.77
N ALA A 19 -27.09 -9.57 -6.90
CA ALA A 19 -27.71 -8.60 -6.01
C ALA A 19 -26.70 -8.03 -4.98
N MET A 20 -25.80 -8.87 -4.45
CA MET A 20 -24.72 -8.42 -3.57
C MET A 20 -23.74 -7.49 -4.30
N ILE A 21 -23.26 -7.88 -5.48
CA ILE A 21 -22.36 -7.05 -6.30
C ILE A 21 -23.00 -5.69 -6.59
N LYS A 22 -24.28 -5.66 -6.94
CA LYS A 22 -25.03 -4.43 -7.19
C LYS A 22 -25.24 -3.61 -5.91
N GLY A 23 -25.65 -4.26 -4.83
CA GLY A 23 -25.97 -3.64 -3.55
C GLY A 23 -24.81 -2.84 -2.96
N LYS A 24 -23.56 -3.28 -3.14
CA LYS A 24 -22.39 -2.55 -2.61
C LYS A 24 -22.22 -1.15 -3.20
N TYR A 25 -22.76 -0.86 -4.37
CA TYR A 25 -22.71 0.46 -5.02
C TYR A 25 -23.96 1.31 -4.82
N GLU A 26 -25.03 0.75 -4.27
CA GLU A 26 -26.27 1.48 -3.98
C GLU A 26 -26.14 2.40 -2.75
N LEU A 27 -25.12 2.16 -1.90
CA LEU A 27 -24.84 2.91 -0.68
C LEU A 27 -24.01 4.18 -0.94
N VAL A 28 -23.54 4.38 -2.16
CA VAL A 28 -22.71 5.52 -2.58
C VAL A 28 -23.34 6.18 -3.81
N SER A 29 -23.37 7.52 -3.83
CA SER A 29 -23.93 8.21 -4.96
C SER A 29 -23.12 7.95 -6.24
N GLN A 30 -23.81 7.86 -7.38
CA GLN A 30 -23.17 7.71 -8.68
C GLN A 30 -22.21 8.87 -8.99
N GLU A 31 -22.47 10.06 -8.46
CA GLU A 31 -21.60 11.22 -8.60
C GLU A 31 -20.28 11.01 -7.87
N GLN A 32 -20.30 10.50 -6.62
CA GLN A 32 -19.09 10.21 -5.86
C GLN A 32 -18.25 9.12 -6.52
N LEU A 33 -18.88 8.04 -7.00
CA LEU A 33 -18.18 6.98 -7.74
C LEU A 33 -17.51 7.50 -9.01
N LYS A 34 -18.19 8.40 -9.77
CA LYS A 34 -17.58 9.04 -10.95
C LYS A 34 -16.39 9.91 -10.57
N LYS A 35 -16.50 10.74 -9.54
CA LYS A 35 -15.40 11.56 -9.03
C LYS A 35 -14.20 10.71 -8.61
N TYR A 36 -14.45 9.58 -7.94
CA TYR A 36 -13.39 8.65 -7.53
C TYR A 36 -12.72 7.97 -8.74
N ALA A 37 -13.50 7.59 -9.75
CA ALA A 37 -12.97 7.06 -11.01
C ALA A 37 -12.14 8.11 -11.78
N GLU A 38 -12.63 9.35 -11.87
CA GLU A 38 -11.88 10.47 -12.48
C GLU A 38 -10.55 10.73 -11.76
N LEU A 39 -10.53 10.60 -10.43
CA LEU A 39 -9.32 10.77 -9.64
C LEU A 39 -8.25 9.74 -10.03
N ALA A 40 -8.61 8.45 -10.15
CA ALA A 40 -7.71 7.41 -10.59
C ALA A 40 -7.10 7.69 -11.97
N VAL A 41 -7.91 8.25 -12.88
CA VAL A 41 -7.52 8.53 -14.26
C VAL A 41 -6.66 9.79 -14.36
N ARG A 42 -7.09 10.89 -13.72
CA ARG A 42 -6.46 12.22 -13.89
C ARG A 42 -5.30 12.46 -12.93
N MET A 43 -5.39 11.96 -11.71
CA MET A 43 -4.33 12.11 -10.70
C MET A 43 -3.54 10.81 -10.56
N GLY A 44 -4.20 9.67 -10.46
CA GLY A 44 -3.58 8.36 -10.30
C GLY A 44 -2.55 8.11 -11.41
N VAL A 45 -2.99 7.79 -12.61
CA VAL A 45 -2.10 7.52 -13.74
C VAL A 45 -1.89 8.70 -14.69
N ASN A 46 -2.64 9.79 -14.52
CA ASN A 46 -2.58 10.98 -15.37
C ASN A 46 -2.59 10.60 -16.87
N VAL A 47 -3.71 10.05 -17.31
CA VAL A 47 -3.89 9.54 -18.68
C VAL A 47 -3.56 10.62 -19.71
N GLN A 48 -2.70 10.29 -20.64
CA GLN A 48 -2.30 11.16 -21.73
C GLN A 48 -3.11 10.88 -22.99
N LYS A 49 -3.23 11.89 -23.86
CA LYS A 49 -3.93 11.74 -25.14
C LYS A 49 -3.35 10.59 -25.96
N ASN A 50 -4.22 9.77 -26.52
CA ASN A 50 -3.87 8.57 -27.29
C ASN A 50 -3.12 7.47 -26.51
N GLN A 51 -3.17 7.46 -25.17
CA GLN A 51 -2.52 6.43 -24.37
C GLN A 51 -3.40 5.18 -24.27
N LEU A 52 -2.77 4.00 -24.26
CA LEU A 52 -3.38 2.75 -23.86
C LEU A 52 -3.52 2.73 -22.32
N VAL A 53 -4.67 2.32 -21.82
CA VAL A 53 -4.93 2.14 -20.38
C VAL A 53 -5.33 0.70 -20.12
N ILE A 54 -4.73 0.09 -19.13
CA ILE A 54 -5.09 -1.25 -18.63
C ILE A 54 -5.77 -1.08 -17.28
N ILE A 55 -6.98 -1.58 -17.15
CA ILE A 55 -7.69 -1.63 -15.87
C ILE A 55 -7.68 -3.06 -15.39
N HIS A 56 -6.90 -3.31 -14.35
CA HIS A 56 -6.81 -4.60 -13.67
C HIS A 56 -7.79 -4.61 -12.50
N SER A 57 -8.76 -5.52 -12.53
CA SER A 57 -9.85 -5.53 -11.55
C SER A 57 -10.46 -6.91 -11.41
N ASP A 58 -10.89 -7.25 -10.19
CA ASP A 58 -11.77 -8.39 -10.00
C ASP A 58 -13.15 -8.13 -10.62
N ILE A 59 -13.79 -9.21 -11.11
CA ILE A 59 -15.12 -9.17 -11.74
C ILE A 59 -16.20 -8.62 -10.79
N GLU A 60 -16.06 -8.77 -9.48
CA GLU A 60 -16.97 -8.20 -8.49
C GLU A 60 -16.95 -6.65 -8.51
N ASN A 61 -15.90 -6.04 -9.06
CA ASN A 61 -15.74 -4.59 -9.16
C ASN A 61 -16.17 -4.02 -10.51
N VAL A 62 -16.84 -4.79 -11.35
CA VAL A 62 -17.23 -4.45 -12.73
C VAL A 62 -17.92 -3.09 -12.84
N THR A 63 -18.77 -2.73 -11.90
CA THR A 63 -19.50 -1.44 -11.91
C THR A 63 -18.53 -0.26 -11.81
N PHE A 64 -17.58 -0.30 -10.88
CA PHE A 64 -16.62 0.77 -10.71
C PHE A 64 -15.55 0.78 -11.81
N ALA A 65 -15.06 -0.38 -12.22
CA ALA A 65 -14.11 -0.49 -13.32
C ALA A 65 -14.64 0.11 -14.63
N ARG A 66 -15.94 -0.03 -14.92
CA ARG A 66 -16.60 0.62 -16.08
C ARG A 66 -16.66 2.15 -15.95
N LEU A 67 -16.78 2.69 -14.75
CA LEU A 67 -16.70 4.14 -14.54
C LEU A 67 -15.28 4.66 -14.81
N ILE A 68 -14.26 3.92 -14.38
CA ILE A 68 -12.85 4.22 -14.71
C ILE A 68 -12.64 4.15 -16.23
N GLN A 69 -13.18 3.15 -16.91
CA GLN A 69 -13.10 3.01 -18.37
C GLN A 69 -13.68 4.24 -19.08
N THR A 70 -14.87 4.68 -18.67
CA THR A 70 -15.50 5.88 -19.22
C THR A 70 -14.63 7.11 -18.98
N ALA A 71 -14.17 7.32 -17.74
CA ALA A 71 -13.32 8.45 -17.39
C ALA A 71 -11.99 8.44 -18.17
N ALA A 72 -11.41 7.26 -18.45
CA ALA A 72 -10.18 7.13 -19.23
C ALA A 72 -10.37 7.54 -20.70
N TYR A 73 -11.48 7.14 -21.32
CA TYR A 73 -11.84 7.62 -22.67
C TYR A 73 -12.11 9.13 -22.70
N ASP A 74 -12.82 9.66 -21.70
CA ASP A 74 -13.07 11.11 -21.55
C ASP A 74 -11.77 11.91 -21.34
N ALA A 75 -10.75 11.28 -20.76
CA ALA A 75 -9.40 11.86 -20.63
C ALA A 75 -8.56 11.75 -21.93
N GLY A 76 -9.04 11.03 -22.94
CA GLY A 76 -8.40 10.91 -24.24
C GLY A 76 -7.59 9.64 -24.46
N ALA A 77 -7.82 8.59 -23.70
CA ALA A 77 -7.23 7.27 -23.96
C ALA A 77 -7.56 6.78 -25.38
N SER A 78 -6.60 6.17 -26.08
CA SER A 78 -6.84 5.57 -27.40
C SER A 78 -7.58 4.24 -27.30
N ASN A 79 -7.32 3.50 -26.24
CA ASN A 79 -7.96 2.23 -25.94
C ASN A 79 -7.91 1.96 -24.44
N VAL A 80 -8.90 1.25 -23.93
CA VAL A 80 -8.96 0.80 -22.53
C VAL A 80 -9.23 -0.69 -22.51
N VAL A 81 -8.24 -1.44 -22.02
CA VAL A 81 -8.33 -2.89 -21.88
C VAL A 81 -8.75 -3.22 -20.45
N MET A 82 -9.80 -4.04 -20.32
CA MET A 82 -10.23 -4.58 -19.04
C MET A 82 -9.54 -5.93 -18.82
N ASP A 83 -8.64 -5.98 -17.84
CA ASP A 83 -7.94 -7.21 -17.44
C ASP A 83 -8.60 -7.76 -16.19
N TRP A 84 -9.55 -8.66 -16.39
CA TRP A 84 -10.38 -9.22 -15.33
C TRP A 84 -9.69 -10.36 -14.60
N THR A 85 -9.82 -10.35 -13.29
CA THR A 85 -9.55 -11.49 -12.42
C THR A 85 -10.84 -11.97 -11.76
N ASP A 86 -10.83 -13.20 -11.30
CA ASP A 86 -11.86 -13.78 -10.47
C ASP A 86 -11.15 -14.51 -9.31
N GLU A 87 -11.30 -13.95 -8.12
CA GLU A 87 -10.62 -14.48 -6.93
C GLU A 87 -11.10 -15.90 -6.58
N GLN A 88 -12.37 -16.24 -6.84
CA GLN A 88 -12.88 -17.60 -6.64
C GLN A 88 -12.21 -18.59 -7.59
N SER A 89 -12.13 -18.27 -8.89
CA SER A 89 -11.41 -19.08 -9.86
C SER A 89 -9.91 -19.19 -9.52
N THR A 90 -9.32 -18.13 -8.99
CA THR A 90 -7.93 -18.13 -8.51
C THR A 90 -7.75 -19.09 -7.33
N LYS A 91 -8.70 -19.12 -6.41
CA LYS A 91 -8.69 -20.10 -5.30
C LYS A 91 -8.78 -21.54 -5.82
N GLU A 92 -9.72 -21.83 -6.73
CA GLU A 92 -9.87 -23.16 -7.35
C GLU A 92 -8.58 -23.58 -8.06
N PHE A 93 -7.92 -22.66 -8.78
CA PHE A 93 -6.62 -22.89 -9.39
C PHE A 93 -5.57 -23.34 -8.35
N TYR A 94 -5.44 -22.62 -7.23
CA TYR A 94 -4.49 -23.00 -6.18
C TYR A 94 -4.84 -24.34 -5.48
N LEU A 95 -6.11 -24.68 -5.38
CA LEU A 95 -6.54 -25.93 -4.75
C LEU A 95 -6.33 -27.15 -5.66
N HIS A 96 -6.53 -27.01 -6.97
CA HIS A 96 -6.74 -28.15 -7.86
C HIS A 96 -5.75 -28.27 -9.02
N ALA A 97 -5.03 -27.19 -9.41
CA ALA A 97 -4.05 -27.29 -10.48
C ALA A 97 -2.90 -28.24 -10.12
N ALA A 98 -2.31 -28.90 -11.10
CA ALA A 98 -1.14 -29.75 -10.88
C ALA A 98 0.07 -28.90 -10.46
N ASP A 99 1.00 -29.49 -9.69
CA ASP A 99 2.13 -28.75 -9.12
C ASP A 99 3.05 -28.16 -10.20
N ASP A 100 3.27 -28.90 -11.29
CA ASP A 100 4.07 -28.44 -12.43
C ASP A 100 3.43 -27.24 -13.16
N VAL A 101 2.12 -27.07 -13.07
CA VAL A 101 1.37 -25.90 -13.57
C VAL A 101 1.51 -24.71 -12.59
N ILE A 102 1.47 -24.98 -11.29
CA ILE A 102 1.68 -23.96 -10.24
C ILE A 102 3.09 -23.37 -10.31
N ASP A 103 4.07 -24.18 -10.65
CA ASP A 103 5.48 -23.73 -10.78
C ASP A 103 5.77 -22.90 -12.04
N GLN A 104 4.77 -22.65 -12.88
CA GLN A 104 4.92 -21.96 -14.15
C GLN A 104 3.99 -20.75 -14.26
N PHE A 105 4.51 -19.69 -14.89
CA PHE A 105 3.69 -18.57 -15.35
C PHE A 105 3.62 -18.65 -16.88
N PRO A 106 2.40 -18.66 -17.48
CA PRO A 106 2.23 -18.89 -18.91
C PRO A 106 2.93 -17.84 -19.79
N ASP A 107 3.63 -18.29 -20.83
CA ASP A 107 4.35 -17.39 -21.74
C ASP A 107 3.44 -16.39 -22.46
N TRP A 108 2.22 -16.79 -22.79
CA TRP A 108 1.24 -15.90 -23.43
C TRP A 108 0.82 -14.74 -22.50
N GLN A 109 0.72 -14.98 -21.19
CA GLN A 109 0.45 -13.92 -20.22
C GLN A 109 1.65 -12.95 -20.13
N ALA A 110 2.86 -13.46 -20.07
CA ALA A 110 4.06 -12.62 -20.07
C ALA A 110 4.19 -11.80 -21.36
N ALA A 111 3.89 -12.39 -22.52
CA ALA A 111 3.87 -11.68 -23.80
C ALA A 111 2.84 -10.55 -23.84
N ARG A 112 1.67 -10.76 -23.24
CA ARG A 112 0.61 -9.74 -23.11
C ARG A 112 1.10 -8.52 -22.32
N PHE A 113 1.72 -8.73 -21.15
CA PHE A 113 2.29 -7.64 -20.36
C PHE A 113 3.38 -6.91 -21.15
N LYS A 114 4.25 -7.65 -21.83
CA LYS A 114 5.29 -7.05 -22.67
C LYS A 114 4.70 -6.16 -23.77
N GLU A 115 3.67 -6.60 -24.47
CA GLU A 115 2.99 -5.83 -25.51
C GLU A 115 2.39 -4.52 -24.95
N TRP A 116 1.73 -4.58 -23.81
CA TRP A 116 1.17 -3.40 -23.15
C TRP A 116 2.25 -2.42 -22.71
N ASP A 117 3.34 -2.93 -22.13
CA ASP A 117 4.47 -2.11 -21.70
C ASP A 117 5.13 -1.41 -22.88
N ASP A 118 5.35 -2.12 -23.99
CA ASP A 118 5.97 -1.59 -25.21
C ASP A 118 5.04 -0.55 -25.89
N ALA A 119 3.73 -0.68 -25.73
CA ALA A 119 2.74 0.31 -26.17
C ALA A 119 2.67 1.54 -25.25
N GLY A 120 3.39 1.57 -24.14
CA GLY A 120 3.39 2.68 -23.17
C GLY A 120 2.09 2.78 -22.38
N ALA A 121 1.49 1.65 -22.04
CA ALA A 121 0.26 1.59 -21.26
C ALA A 121 0.44 2.21 -19.86
N ALA A 122 -0.66 2.79 -19.35
CA ALA A 122 -0.81 3.10 -17.95
C ALA A 122 -1.72 2.06 -17.29
N TYR A 123 -1.43 1.70 -16.03
CA TYR A 123 -2.13 0.62 -15.33
C TYR A 123 -2.93 1.16 -14.15
N ILE A 124 -4.20 0.80 -14.04
CA ILE A 124 -5.06 1.10 -12.90
C ILE A 124 -5.48 -0.22 -12.27
N HIS A 125 -5.10 -0.41 -11.00
CA HIS A 125 -5.43 -1.60 -10.22
C HIS A 125 -6.54 -1.27 -9.24
N VAL A 126 -7.68 -1.94 -9.38
CA VAL A 126 -8.81 -1.84 -8.45
C VAL A 126 -8.79 -3.05 -7.55
N ILE A 127 -8.48 -2.85 -6.27
CA ILE A 127 -8.43 -3.92 -5.28
C ILE A 127 -9.67 -3.92 -4.39
N SER A 128 -9.99 -5.09 -3.88
CA SER A 128 -11.05 -5.30 -2.89
C SER A 128 -10.63 -6.50 -2.03
N GLU A 129 -10.56 -6.32 -0.72
CA GLU A 129 -10.04 -7.38 0.16
C GLU A 129 -11.11 -8.43 0.48
N ASN A 130 -10.69 -9.69 0.46
CA ASN A 130 -11.41 -10.81 1.04
C ASN A 130 -10.43 -11.71 1.81
N LEU A 131 -10.13 -11.31 3.04
CA LEU A 131 -9.08 -11.90 3.87
C LEU A 131 -9.25 -13.39 4.16
N ASP A 132 -10.47 -13.89 4.09
CA ASP A 132 -10.80 -15.28 4.41
C ASP A 132 -10.91 -16.17 3.15
N LEU A 133 -10.83 -15.58 1.97
CA LEU A 133 -11.06 -16.32 0.72
C LEU A 133 -10.09 -17.48 0.53
N PHE A 134 -8.80 -17.23 0.78
CA PHE A 134 -7.74 -18.22 0.60
C PHE A 134 -7.51 -19.12 1.82
N LYS A 135 -8.39 -19.11 2.83
CA LYS A 135 -8.32 -20.07 3.91
C LYS A 135 -8.36 -21.51 3.37
N GLY A 136 -7.42 -22.33 3.85
CA GLY A 136 -7.27 -23.73 3.41
C GLY A 136 -6.45 -23.92 2.14
N VAL A 137 -6.02 -22.85 1.48
CA VAL A 137 -5.06 -22.91 0.38
C VAL A 137 -3.62 -22.99 0.95
N SER A 138 -2.79 -23.86 0.36
CA SER A 138 -1.38 -23.96 0.73
C SER A 138 -0.62 -22.67 0.43
N SER A 139 -0.01 -22.06 1.44
CA SER A 139 0.85 -20.89 1.28
C SER A 139 2.08 -21.19 0.42
N GLU A 140 2.57 -22.42 0.43
CA GLU A 140 3.67 -22.87 -0.43
C GLU A 140 3.29 -22.81 -1.91
N ARG A 141 2.12 -23.35 -2.28
CA ARG A 141 1.61 -23.31 -3.67
C ARG A 141 1.43 -21.87 -4.16
N MET A 142 0.86 -20.99 -3.33
CA MET A 142 0.74 -19.56 -3.66
C MET A 142 2.10 -18.91 -3.85
N SER A 143 3.07 -19.20 -2.98
CA SER A 143 4.44 -18.68 -3.07
C SER A 143 5.16 -19.14 -4.35
N HIS A 144 5.00 -20.41 -4.74
CA HIS A 144 5.57 -20.98 -5.96
C HIS A 144 5.08 -20.25 -7.21
N PHE A 145 3.77 -20.09 -7.36
CA PHE A 145 3.19 -19.36 -8.49
C PHE A 145 3.60 -17.89 -8.51
N GLN A 146 3.62 -17.22 -7.36
CA GLN A 146 4.10 -15.84 -7.25
C GLN A 146 5.56 -15.69 -7.68
N LYS A 147 6.43 -16.64 -7.27
CA LYS A 147 7.83 -16.67 -7.68
C LYS A 147 7.97 -16.86 -9.18
N ALA A 148 7.21 -17.79 -9.78
CA ALA A 148 7.19 -18.02 -11.22
C ALA A 148 6.75 -16.75 -11.98
N SER A 149 5.65 -16.12 -11.55
CA SER A 149 5.14 -14.87 -12.11
C SER A 149 6.16 -13.73 -12.01
N ARG A 150 6.74 -13.50 -10.82
CA ARG A 150 7.77 -12.45 -10.63
C ARG A 150 8.99 -12.66 -11.51
N THR A 151 9.39 -13.90 -11.72
CA THR A 151 10.52 -14.25 -12.58
C THR A 151 10.22 -13.92 -14.04
N LYS A 152 9.07 -14.32 -14.55
CA LYS A 152 8.65 -14.08 -15.94
C LYS A 152 8.37 -12.59 -16.21
N LEU A 153 7.78 -11.89 -15.26
CA LEU A 153 7.43 -10.47 -15.35
C LEU A 153 8.52 -9.54 -14.81
N LYS A 154 9.76 -10.02 -14.64
CA LYS A 154 10.87 -9.24 -14.06
C LYS A 154 11.04 -7.86 -14.70
N THR A 155 10.94 -7.78 -16.03
CA THR A 155 11.08 -6.52 -16.79
C THR A 155 9.91 -5.57 -16.50
N HIS A 156 8.68 -6.07 -16.48
CA HIS A 156 7.49 -5.30 -16.12
C HIS A 156 7.63 -4.69 -14.71
N TYR A 157 7.97 -5.52 -13.72
CA TYR A 157 8.17 -5.05 -12.35
C TYR A 157 9.36 -4.07 -12.20
N ALA A 158 10.41 -4.20 -13.02
CA ALA A 158 11.50 -3.23 -13.03
C ALA A 158 11.03 -1.87 -13.56
N LYS A 159 10.25 -1.84 -14.65
CA LYS A 159 9.69 -0.62 -15.24
C LYS A 159 8.65 0.06 -14.31
N THR A 160 7.81 -0.71 -13.60
CA THR A 160 6.85 -0.16 -12.63
C THR A 160 7.55 0.44 -11.42
N ARG A 161 8.56 -0.25 -10.84
CA ARG A 161 9.35 0.28 -9.72
C ARG A 161 10.16 1.53 -10.07
N SER A 162 10.63 1.65 -11.31
CA SER A 162 11.34 2.85 -11.77
C SER A 162 10.43 3.96 -12.28
N TYR A 163 9.12 3.80 -12.14
CA TYR A 163 8.08 4.70 -12.67
C TYR A 163 8.20 4.99 -14.17
N GLU A 164 8.87 4.12 -14.92
CA GLU A 164 8.86 4.18 -16.40
C GLU A 164 7.45 3.87 -16.94
N ILE A 165 6.74 2.98 -16.24
CA ILE A 165 5.33 2.69 -16.43
C ILE A 165 4.56 3.32 -15.28
N ARG A 166 3.60 4.19 -15.60
CA ARG A 166 2.70 4.78 -14.60
C ARG A 166 1.63 3.76 -14.22
N TRP A 167 1.41 3.67 -12.93
CA TRP A 167 0.38 2.81 -12.36
C TRP A 167 -0.29 3.51 -11.18
N CYS A 168 -1.51 3.08 -10.86
CA CYS A 168 -2.26 3.54 -9.71
C CYS A 168 -3.00 2.37 -9.07
N LEU A 169 -2.87 2.25 -7.76
CA LEU A 169 -3.61 1.32 -6.92
C LEU A 169 -4.67 2.08 -6.14
N LEU A 170 -5.90 1.60 -6.18
CA LEU A 170 -7.00 2.13 -5.39
C LEU A 170 -7.96 1.00 -5.01
N ALA A 171 -8.75 1.22 -3.95
CA ALA A 171 -9.61 0.17 -3.44
C ALA A 171 -11.10 0.51 -3.53
N VAL A 172 -11.91 -0.53 -3.61
CA VAL A 172 -13.35 -0.50 -3.36
C VAL A 172 -13.68 -1.52 -2.26
N PRO A 173 -14.64 -1.28 -1.36
CA PRO A 173 -14.91 -2.22 -0.29
C PRO A 173 -15.60 -3.48 -0.81
N SER A 174 -15.37 -4.59 -0.11
CA SER A 174 -16.20 -5.78 -0.16
C SER A 174 -17.02 -5.91 1.13
N PHE A 175 -18.08 -6.71 1.12
CA PHE A 175 -18.82 -7.05 2.35
C PHE A 175 -17.93 -7.79 3.36
N ALA A 176 -17.06 -8.70 2.87
CA ALA A 176 -16.15 -9.45 3.71
C ALA A 176 -15.15 -8.52 4.41
N TRP A 177 -14.55 -7.58 3.68
CA TRP A 177 -13.65 -6.58 4.24
C TRP A 177 -14.35 -5.67 5.24
N ALA A 178 -15.49 -5.11 4.85
CA ALA A 178 -16.25 -4.19 5.69
C ALA A 178 -16.65 -4.80 7.04
N THR A 179 -17.17 -6.03 7.04
CA THR A 179 -17.55 -6.74 8.27
C THR A 179 -16.35 -7.12 9.13
N LYS A 180 -15.16 -7.27 8.54
CA LYS A 180 -13.92 -7.49 9.28
C LYS A 180 -13.45 -6.22 9.97
N VAL A 181 -13.54 -5.07 9.29
CA VAL A 181 -13.16 -3.75 9.85
C VAL A 181 -14.17 -3.30 10.91
N PHE A 182 -15.46 -3.50 10.67
CA PHE A 182 -16.55 -3.06 11.55
C PHE A 182 -17.43 -4.24 12.03
N PRO A 183 -16.89 -5.15 12.86
CA PRO A 183 -17.59 -6.40 13.23
C PRO A 183 -18.84 -6.20 14.11
N HIS A 184 -19.01 -5.00 14.67
CA HIS A 184 -20.14 -4.64 15.54
C HIS A 184 -21.29 -3.97 14.79
N LEU A 185 -21.14 -3.71 13.48
CA LEU A 185 -22.18 -3.13 12.62
C LEU A 185 -22.90 -4.22 11.80
N SER A 186 -24.09 -3.91 11.30
CA SER A 186 -24.71 -4.72 10.25
C SER A 186 -23.87 -4.71 8.98
N LYS A 187 -24.06 -5.69 8.08
CA LYS A 187 -23.27 -5.77 6.83
C LYS A 187 -23.37 -4.52 5.99
N GLU A 188 -24.56 -3.95 5.89
CA GLU A 188 -24.84 -2.74 5.12
C GLU A 188 -24.22 -1.50 5.78
N GLU A 189 -24.34 -1.34 7.10
CA GLU A 189 -23.73 -0.25 7.86
C GLU A 189 -22.20 -0.32 7.80
N ALA A 190 -21.63 -1.51 7.95
CA ALA A 190 -20.19 -1.76 7.83
C ALA A 190 -19.67 -1.36 6.44
N LEU A 191 -20.38 -1.77 5.39
CA LEU A 191 -20.04 -1.46 4.01
C LEU A 191 -20.13 0.05 3.73
N GLN A 192 -21.17 0.71 4.23
CA GLN A 192 -21.33 2.16 4.12
C GLN A 192 -20.22 2.92 4.84
N SER A 193 -19.85 2.48 6.06
CA SER A 193 -18.76 3.06 6.84
C SER A 193 -17.42 2.90 6.13
N LEU A 194 -17.16 1.73 5.54
CA LEU A 194 -15.92 1.50 4.79
C LEU A 194 -15.88 2.31 3.49
N TRP A 195 -16.99 2.46 2.77
CA TRP A 195 -17.08 3.38 1.63
C TRP A 195 -16.77 4.83 2.02
N GLN A 196 -17.37 5.32 3.11
CA GLN A 196 -17.08 6.66 3.61
C GLN A 196 -15.59 6.85 3.87
N LEU A 197 -14.97 5.89 4.56
CA LEU A 197 -13.56 5.97 4.90
C LEU A 197 -12.65 5.95 3.65
N ILE A 198 -12.93 5.08 2.67
CA ILE A 198 -12.20 5.02 1.41
C ILE A 198 -12.33 6.34 0.65
N LEU A 199 -13.53 6.89 0.52
CA LEU A 199 -13.76 8.14 -0.21
C LEU A 199 -13.16 9.35 0.50
N GLN A 200 -13.19 9.41 1.84
CA GLN A 200 -12.53 10.45 2.63
C GLN A 200 -11.01 10.36 2.51
N GLY A 201 -10.43 9.17 2.69
CA GLY A 201 -9.00 8.96 2.51
C GLY A 201 -8.53 9.32 1.10
N ALA A 202 -9.32 8.95 0.10
CA ALA A 202 -9.09 9.34 -1.30
C ALA A 202 -9.45 10.80 -1.60
N ARG A 203 -9.98 11.59 -0.65
CA ARG A 203 -10.51 12.94 -0.90
C ARG A 203 -11.52 13.01 -2.05
N ALA A 204 -12.26 11.91 -2.26
CA ALA A 204 -13.25 11.79 -3.32
C ALA A 204 -14.67 12.16 -2.86
N ASP A 205 -14.87 12.45 -1.59
CA ASP A 205 -16.13 12.88 -0.97
C ASP A 205 -16.42 14.39 -1.14
N GLY A 206 -15.38 15.17 -1.49
CA GLY A 206 -15.45 16.61 -1.67
C GLY A 206 -16.17 17.07 -2.95
N LYS A 207 -16.35 18.39 -3.08
CA LYS A 207 -16.95 18.99 -4.27
C LYS A 207 -16.05 18.87 -5.51
N ASN A 208 -14.74 18.98 -5.33
CA ASN A 208 -13.76 18.95 -6.42
C ASN A 208 -12.52 18.13 -6.01
N PRO A 209 -12.59 16.78 -6.06
CA PRO A 209 -11.50 15.89 -5.66
C PRO A 209 -10.17 16.17 -6.38
N ILE A 210 -10.20 16.53 -7.66
CA ILE A 210 -8.99 16.87 -8.42
C ILE A 210 -8.28 18.06 -7.79
N LYS A 211 -9.03 19.12 -7.44
CA LYS A 211 -8.46 20.31 -6.79
C LYS A 211 -7.93 19.99 -5.38
N ASP A 212 -8.64 19.16 -4.66
CA ASP A 212 -8.23 18.73 -3.31
C ASP A 212 -6.92 17.92 -3.38
N TRP A 213 -6.77 17.05 -4.38
CA TRP A 213 -5.53 16.33 -4.64
C TRP A 213 -4.37 17.23 -5.13
N GLU A 214 -4.64 18.23 -5.96
CA GLU A 214 -3.62 19.21 -6.33
C GLU A 214 -3.11 19.99 -5.11
N ASN A 215 -3.99 20.33 -4.17
CA ASN A 215 -3.61 20.98 -2.91
C ASN A 215 -2.77 20.03 -2.04
N HIS A 216 -3.22 18.78 -1.93
CA HIS A 216 -2.52 17.72 -1.20
C HIS A 216 -1.12 17.47 -1.79
N ALA A 217 -1.02 17.33 -3.12
CA ALA A 217 0.25 17.19 -3.82
C ALA A 217 1.23 18.35 -3.51
N ARG A 218 0.73 19.60 -3.51
CA ARG A 218 1.58 20.77 -3.16
C ARG A 218 2.07 20.73 -1.71
N ALA A 219 1.22 20.30 -0.78
CA ALA A 219 1.62 20.13 0.63
C ALA A 219 2.70 19.05 0.76
N PHE A 220 2.56 17.93 0.07
CA PHE A 220 3.58 16.88 0.01
C PHE A 220 4.91 17.38 -0.54
N GLU A 221 4.90 18.05 -1.68
CA GLU A 221 6.13 18.58 -2.30
C GLU A 221 6.83 19.59 -1.37
N SER A 222 6.06 20.47 -0.70
CA SER A 222 6.61 21.41 0.28
C SER A 222 7.29 20.68 1.44
N ARG A 223 6.63 19.69 2.03
CA ARG A 223 7.17 18.89 3.15
C ARG A 223 8.42 18.11 2.73
N LYS A 224 8.37 17.40 1.59
CA LYS A 224 9.52 16.67 1.05
C LYS A 224 10.71 17.61 0.81
N LYS A 225 10.45 18.80 0.24
CA LYS A 225 11.50 19.76 -0.01
C LYS A 225 12.20 20.18 1.29
N ILE A 226 11.45 20.52 2.34
CA ILE A 226 11.99 20.91 3.64
C ILE A 226 12.83 19.78 4.25
N LEU A 227 12.31 18.55 4.25
CA LEU A 227 13.00 17.38 4.79
C LEU A 227 14.27 17.06 4.00
N ASN A 228 14.23 17.12 2.66
CA ASN A 228 15.36 16.82 1.79
C ASN A 228 16.43 17.92 1.83
N ASP A 229 16.04 19.19 1.87
CA ASP A 229 16.99 20.30 1.99
C ASP A 229 17.70 20.32 3.35
N SER A 230 17.03 19.83 4.40
CA SER A 230 17.58 19.86 5.76
C SER A 230 18.64 18.80 6.02
N GLN A 231 18.61 17.65 5.31
CA GLN A 231 19.57 16.54 5.46
C GLN A 231 19.86 16.22 6.92
N PHE A 232 18.82 15.95 7.72
CA PHE A 232 18.95 15.62 9.14
C PHE A 232 19.85 14.42 9.35
N GLU A 233 20.76 14.46 10.32
CA GLU A 233 21.57 13.30 10.71
C GLU A 233 20.73 12.24 11.42
N ALA A 234 19.71 12.67 12.17
CA ALA A 234 18.80 11.77 12.86
C ALA A 234 17.40 12.40 13.04
N LEU A 235 16.41 11.52 13.27
CA LEU A 235 15.11 11.87 13.78
C LEU A 235 14.95 11.32 15.20
N HIS A 236 14.34 12.08 16.08
CA HIS A 236 13.98 11.65 17.43
C HIS A 236 12.47 11.67 17.62
N PHE A 237 11.91 10.51 17.91
CA PHE A 237 10.48 10.28 18.13
C PHE A 237 10.20 10.08 19.60
N THR A 238 9.19 10.78 20.14
CA THR A 238 8.72 10.61 21.51
C THR A 238 7.19 10.61 21.58
N SER A 239 6.62 9.79 22.47
CA SER A 239 5.18 9.77 22.76
C SER A 239 4.89 9.33 24.21
N SER A 240 3.71 9.67 24.71
CA SER A 240 3.26 9.26 26.06
C SER A 240 3.09 7.75 26.21
N ARG A 241 2.92 7.00 25.10
CA ARG A 241 2.87 5.53 25.11
C ARG A 241 4.22 4.88 25.42
N GLY A 242 5.28 5.66 25.47
CA GLY A 242 6.62 5.18 25.85
C GLY A 242 7.56 4.96 24.68
N THR A 243 7.21 5.39 23.48
CA THR A 243 8.18 5.49 22.39
C THR A 243 9.20 6.57 22.72
N ASN A 244 10.48 6.23 22.61
CA ASN A 244 11.61 7.13 22.69
C ASN A 244 12.70 6.53 21.78
N LEU A 245 12.68 6.95 20.50
CA LEU A 245 13.43 6.31 19.44
C LEU A 245 14.23 7.32 18.65
N PHE A 246 15.55 7.11 18.56
CA PHE A 246 16.46 7.84 17.69
C PHE A 246 16.69 7.02 16.42
N VAL A 247 16.43 7.62 15.27
CA VAL A 247 16.61 7.02 13.95
C VAL A 247 17.62 7.84 13.16
N GLY A 248 18.87 7.33 13.09
CA GLY A 248 19.93 7.97 12.30
C GLY A 248 19.68 7.76 10.80
N MET A 249 19.99 8.81 10.02
CA MET A 249 19.77 8.81 8.58
C MET A 249 21.11 8.63 7.84
N PRO A 250 21.12 7.94 6.69
CA PRO A 250 22.31 7.89 5.84
C PRO A 250 22.57 9.26 5.19
N LYS A 251 23.82 9.53 4.81
CA LYS A 251 24.16 10.72 4.01
C LYS A 251 23.45 10.66 2.65
N ASN A 252 22.98 11.80 2.16
CA ASN A 252 22.24 11.92 0.90
C ASN A 252 20.93 11.12 0.86
N HIS A 253 20.32 10.90 2.03
CA HIS A 253 18.99 10.29 2.10
C HIS A 253 17.95 11.17 1.39
N LEU A 254 16.93 10.52 0.86
CA LEU A 254 15.78 11.18 0.24
C LEU A 254 14.50 10.75 0.92
N TYR A 255 13.70 11.73 1.30
CA TYR A 255 12.29 11.53 1.62
C TYR A 255 11.49 11.49 0.33
N ILE A 256 10.75 10.42 0.14
CA ILE A 256 9.84 10.20 -0.98
C ILE A 256 8.43 9.94 -0.45
N GLY A 257 7.44 9.89 -1.32
CA GLY A 257 6.02 9.70 -0.97
C GLY A 257 5.12 10.64 -1.77
N GLY A 258 3.84 10.39 -1.72
CA GLY A 258 2.86 11.15 -2.51
C GLY A 258 2.99 10.87 -4.00
N GLY A 259 3.15 11.92 -4.79
CA GLY A 259 3.28 11.82 -6.24
C GLY A 259 4.70 11.47 -6.71
N VAL A 260 4.76 10.93 -7.91
CA VAL A 260 5.99 10.60 -8.64
C VAL A 260 5.96 11.24 -10.02
N ILE A 261 7.14 11.43 -10.61
CA ILE A 261 7.27 11.95 -11.98
C ILE A 261 7.94 10.87 -12.82
N ASP A 262 7.31 10.49 -13.92
CA ASP A 262 7.89 9.50 -14.84
C ASP A 262 9.07 10.07 -15.65
N LYS A 263 9.76 9.22 -16.41
CA LYS A 263 10.89 9.63 -17.27
C LYS A 263 10.53 10.66 -18.36
N LYS A 264 9.23 10.86 -18.63
CA LYS A 264 8.71 11.84 -19.59
C LYS A 264 8.31 13.15 -18.93
N GLY A 265 8.49 13.27 -17.61
CA GLY A 265 8.11 14.46 -16.84
C GLY A 265 6.62 14.50 -16.47
N ILE A 266 5.90 13.39 -16.57
CA ILE A 266 4.47 13.34 -16.28
C ILE A 266 4.27 12.97 -14.82
N PRO A 267 3.60 13.81 -13.99
CA PRO A 267 3.29 13.50 -12.60
C PRO A 267 2.15 12.48 -12.51
N SER A 268 2.20 11.61 -11.51
CA SER A 268 1.19 10.61 -11.20
C SER A 268 1.23 10.23 -9.73
N PHE A 269 0.18 9.57 -9.23
CA PHE A 269 0.08 9.07 -7.86
C PHE A 269 -0.10 7.56 -7.87
N PRO A 270 0.92 6.78 -7.52
CA PRO A 270 0.84 5.32 -7.54
C PRO A 270 -0.20 4.76 -6.56
N ASN A 271 -0.41 5.44 -5.43
CA ASN A 271 -1.36 5.03 -4.40
C ASN A 271 -2.43 6.08 -4.17
N ILE A 272 -3.69 5.66 -4.12
CA ILE A 272 -4.83 6.45 -3.70
C ILE A 272 -5.60 5.63 -2.64
N PRO A 273 -5.52 6.03 -1.36
CA PRO A 273 -4.89 7.21 -0.78
C PRO A 273 -3.36 7.16 -0.67
N THR A 274 -2.73 8.30 -0.35
CA THR A 274 -1.33 8.40 0.09
C THR A 274 -1.20 9.57 1.08
N GLU A 275 -0.65 9.30 2.26
CA GLU A 275 -0.45 10.26 3.36
C GLU A 275 0.96 10.26 3.90
N GLU A 276 1.76 9.26 3.55
CA GLU A 276 3.10 9.06 4.06
C GLU A 276 4.18 9.81 3.30
N ILE A 277 5.18 10.30 4.05
CA ILE A 277 6.48 10.72 3.52
C ILE A 277 7.52 9.85 4.22
N PHE A 278 8.27 9.07 3.47
CA PHE A 278 9.17 8.07 4.03
C PHE A 278 10.59 8.15 3.51
N SER A 279 11.53 7.60 4.29
CA SER A 279 12.93 7.47 3.94
C SER A 279 13.51 6.18 4.50
N ALA A 280 14.72 5.83 4.08
CA ALA A 280 15.44 4.68 4.63
C ALA A 280 16.34 5.13 5.80
N PRO A 281 16.22 4.49 6.98
CA PRO A 281 17.15 4.68 8.08
C PRO A 281 18.54 4.16 7.76
N HIS A 282 19.57 4.70 8.45
CA HIS A 282 20.88 4.09 8.46
C HIS A 282 20.86 2.82 9.31
N LYS A 283 21.18 1.67 8.72
CA LYS A 283 21.11 0.33 9.34
C LYS A 283 21.61 0.27 10.78
N ASN A 284 22.75 0.89 11.06
CA ASN A 284 23.44 0.76 12.35
C ASN A 284 23.23 1.97 13.28
N LYS A 285 22.31 2.88 12.99
CA LYS A 285 22.14 4.14 13.75
C LYS A 285 20.74 4.28 14.36
N VAL A 286 20.09 3.20 14.74
CA VAL A 286 18.80 3.24 15.43
C VAL A 286 18.98 2.84 16.87
N ASN A 287 18.48 3.68 17.82
CA ASN A 287 18.63 3.44 19.25
C ASN A 287 17.38 3.85 20.01
N GLY A 288 17.00 3.07 21.03
CA GLY A 288 15.86 3.38 21.89
C GLY A 288 14.73 2.38 21.81
N LYS A 289 13.55 2.81 22.25
CA LYS A 289 12.36 1.98 22.35
C LYS A 289 11.26 2.49 21.41
N LEU A 290 10.67 1.59 20.69
CA LEU A 290 9.42 1.78 19.94
C LEU A 290 8.31 0.98 20.62
N VAL A 291 7.14 1.60 20.82
CA VAL A 291 5.92 0.93 21.26
C VAL A 291 4.91 0.97 20.12
N ALA A 292 4.47 -0.19 19.66
CA ALA A 292 3.46 -0.29 18.61
C ALA A 292 2.11 0.25 19.11
N THR A 293 1.38 0.91 18.23
CA THR A 293 0.08 1.53 18.55
C THR A 293 -1.10 0.82 17.91
N LYS A 294 -0.83 -0.04 16.94
CA LYS A 294 -1.84 -0.88 16.27
C LYS A 294 -1.37 -2.33 16.20
N PRO A 295 -2.30 -3.29 16.17
CA PRO A 295 -1.95 -4.69 15.91
C PRO A 295 -1.27 -4.85 14.55
N LEU A 296 -0.30 -5.75 14.47
CA LEU A 296 0.35 -6.18 13.24
C LEU A 296 -0.18 -7.54 12.82
N ILE A 297 -0.57 -7.68 11.56
CA ILE A 297 -0.94 -8.98 10.99
C ILE A 297 0.23 -9.51 10.17
N TYR A 298 0.76 -10.64 10.58
CA TYR A 298 1.87 -11.30 9.90
C TYR A 298 1.67 -12.81 9.84
N GLY A 299 1.83 -13.40 8.64
CA GLY A 299 1.66 -14.84 8.44
C GLY A 299 0.27 -15.38 8.84
N GLY A 300 -0.78 -14.54 8.78
CA GLY A 300 -2.13 -14.90 9.20
C GLY A 300 -2.37 -14.85 10.72
N SER A 301 -1.37 -14.45 11.52
CA SER A 301 -1.46 -14.29 12.97
C SER A 301 -1.46 -12.81 13.36
N VAL A 302 -2.07 -12.51 14.51
CA VAL A 302 -2.11 -11.16 15.07
C VAL A 302 -0.99 -11.02 16.11
N ILE A 303 -0.19 -9.96 15.99
CA ILE A 303 0.77 -9.51 17.00
C ILE A 303 0.23 -8.23 17.61
N ASP A 304 0.02 -8.18 18.91
CA ASP A 304 -0.62 -7.03 19.56
C ASP A 304 0.01 -6.71 20.91
N ASP A 305 -0.13 -5.41 21.30
CA ASP A 305 0.47 -4.84 22.50
C ASP A 305 1.95 -5.21 22.62
N PHE A 306 2.75 -4.67 21.72
CA PHE A 306 4.16 -5.03 21.60
C PHE A 306 5.10 -3.83 21.52
N TYR A 307 6.37 -4.09 21.88
CA TYR A 307 7.45 -3.11 21.74
C TYR A 307 8.71 -3.75 21.14
N LEU A 308 9.57 -2.87 20.62
CA LEU A 308 10.90 -3.22 20.11
C LEU A 308 11.93 -2.31 20.77
N ILE A 309 13.09 -2.86 21.16
CA ILE A 309 14.25 -2.11 21.65
C ILE A 309 15.40 -2.24 20.66
N PHE A 310 15.92 -1.09 20.25
CA PHE A 310 17.01 -0.99 19.30
C PHE A 310 18.30 -0.54 19.99
N LYS A 311 19.40 -1.17 19.61
CA LYS A 311 20.75 -0.76 19.99
C LYS A 311 21.67 -0.88 18.76
N ASP A 312 22.31 0.23 18.39
CA ASP A 312 23.21 0.31 17.23
C ASP A 312 22.55 -0.27 15.95
N GLY A 313 21.26 0.06 15.75
CA GLY A 313 20.42 -0.36 14.64
C GLY A 313 19.72 -1.70 14.82
N ARG A 314 20.25 -2.59 15.63
CA ARG A 314 19.72 -3.96 15.82
C ARG A 314 18.58 -3.98 16.83
N ILE A 315 17.52 -4.72 16.53
CA ILE A 315 16.52 -5.13 17.53
C ILE A 315 17.21 -6.10 18.50
N THR A 316 17.35 -5.69 19.76
CA THR A 316 18.05 -6.45 20.82
C THR A 316 17.11 -7.05 21.86
N ASP A 317 15.90 -6.49 21.97
CA ASP A 317 14.85 -6.98 22.85
C ASP A 317 13.48 -6.65 22.25
N TYR A 318 12.50 -7.51 22.50
CA TYR A 318 11.13 -7.35 22.02
C TYR A 318 10.15 -8.17 22.86
N TYR A 319 8.93 -7.69 22.97
CA TYR A 319 7.85 -8.37 23.67
C TYR A 319 6.52 -8.09 22.99
N ALA A 320 5.62 -9.08 22.97
CA ALA A 320 4.25 -8.94 22.56
C ALA A 320 3.32 -9.69 23.53
N ALA A 321 2.25 -9.02 23.98
CA ALA A 321 1.23 -9.66 24.81
C ALA A 321 0.46 -10.73 24.03
N THR A 322 0.25 -10.51 22.74
CA THR A 322 -0.33 -11.47 21.80
C THR A 322 0.64 -11.70 20.63
N GLY A 323 0.84 -12.95 20.22
CA GLY A 323 1.64 -13.28 19.04
C GLY A 323 3.15 -13.20 19.24
N GLN A 324 3.66 -13.39 20.45
CA GLN A 324 5.10 -13.35 20.77
C GLN A 324 5.94 -14.25 19.85
N GLU A 325 5.51 -15.50 19.60
CA GLU A 325 6.23 -16.43 18.73
C GLU A 325 6.24 -15.96 17.26
N THR A 326 5.15 -15.33 16.83
CA THR A 326 5.04 -14.75 15.48
C THR A 326 5.95 -13.54 15.33
N LEU A 327 6.04 -12.67 16.37
CA LEU A 327 6.98 -11.54 16.40
C LEU A 327 8.41 -12.03 16.35
N GLN A 328 8.75 -13.08 17.12
CA GLN A 328 10.05 -13.70 17.07
C GLN A 328 10.37 -14.23 15.66
N SER A 329 9.46 -14.99 15.06
CA SER A 329 9.62 -15.52 13.69
C SER A 329 9.83 -14.43 12.64
N LEU A 330 9.13 -13.31 12.78
CA LEU A 330 9.32 -12.13 11.92
C LEU A 330 10.74 -11.58 12.03
N ILE A 331 11.20 -11.32 13.26
CA ILE A 331 12.53 -10.74 13.55
C ILE A 331 13.67 -11.70 13.18
N GLU A 332 13.46 -13.00 13.29
CA GLU A 332 14.44 -14.04 13.01
C GLU A 332 14.39 -14.58 11.55
N THR A 333 13.64 -13.96 10.66
CA THR A 333 13.50 -14.41 9.26
C THR A 333 14.84 -14.43 8.52
N ASP A 334 15.64 -13.36 8.66
CA ASP A 334 17.02 -13.27 8.17
C ASP A 334 17.82 -12.26 9.00
N GLU A 335 19.11 -12.07 8.71
CA GLU A 335 19.93 -11.10 9.44
C GLU A 335 19.45 -9.65 9.22
N GLY A 336 18.85 -9.35 8.08
CA GLY A 336 18.30 -8.01 7.76
C GLY A 336 17.02 -7.70 8.52
N SER A 337 16.24 -8.70 8.92
CA SER A 337 14.99 -8.50 9.66
C SER A 337 15.16 -8.05 11.10
N TYR A 338 16.39 -8.04 11.62
CA TYR A 338 16.72 -7.37 12.88
C TYR A 338 16.86 -5.84 12.76
N TYR A 339 16.79 -5.27 11.56
CA TYR A 339 17.08 -3.85 11.30
C TYR A 339 15.95 -3.19 10.52
N LEU A 340 15.93 -1.87 10.57
CA LEU A 340 14.96 -1.08 9.82
C LEU A 340 15.37 -0.90 8.35
N GLY A 341 14.38 -0.91 7.48
CA GLY A 341 14.47 -0.51 6.07
C GLY A 341 13.74 0.79 5.77
N GLU A 342 12.79 1.18 6.62
CA GLU A 342 11.94 2.32 6.38
C GLU A 342 11.59 3.08 7.66
N ILE A 343 11.43 4.39 7.54
CA ILE A 343 10.82 5.29 8.52
C ILE A 343 9.88 6.24 7.80
N ALA A 344 8.60 6.25 8.19
CA ALA A 344 7.56 7.04 7.57
C ALA A 344 6.93 8.05 8.55
N LEU A 345 6.71 9.25 8.03
CA LEU A 345 6.02 10.34 8.71
C LEU A 345 4.62 10.49 8.10
N VAL A 346 3.60 10.37 8.93
CA VAL A 346 2.18 10.50 8.56
C VAL A 346 1.51 11.46 9.51
N SER A 347 0.75 12.43 8.98
CA SER A 347 0.01 13.39 9.78
C SER A 347 -1.17 12.72 10.49
N ASN A 348 -1.33 12.98 11.79
CA ASN A 348 -2.46 12.49 12.56
C ASN A 348 -3.80 13.15 12.13
N ASN A 349 -3.77 14.29 11.45
CA ASN A 349 -4.95 14.96 10.89
C ASN A 349 -5.36 14.39 9.52
N SER A 350 -4.74 13.31 9.03
CA SER A 350 -5.22 12.67 7.82
C SER A 350 -6.60 12.02 8.04
N PRO A 351 -7.45 11.94 7.01
CA PRO A 351 -8.75 11.27 7.14
C PRO A 351 -8.63 9.81 7.60
N LEU A 352 -7.54 9.13 7.23
CA LEU A 352 -7.30 7.73 7.61
C LEU A 352 -6.83 7.61 9.06
N SER A 353 -6.00 8.55 9.54
CA SER A 353 -5.56 8.59 10.94
C SER A 353 -6.73 8.78 11.89
N GLN A 354 -7.68 9.64 11.52
CA GLN A 354 -8.85 9.96 12.33
C GLN A 354 -9.88 8.81 12.44
N ALA A 355 -9.75 7.78 11.59
CA ALA A 355 -10.65 6.62 11.65
C ALA A 355 -10.39 5.72 12.85
N ASP A 356 -9.21 5.81 13.48
CA ASP A 356 -8.76 5.04 14.64
C ASP A 356 -9.17 3.55 14.62
N THR A 357 -9.03 2.92 13.45
CA THR A 357 -9.34 1.50 13.25
C THR A 357 -8.27 0.83 12.40
N LEU A 358 -8.13 -0.50 12.58
CA LEU A 358 -7.32 -1.33 11.71
C LEU A 358 -8.11 -1.67 10.46
N LEU A 359 -7.55 -1.37 9.29
CA LEU A 359 -8.26 -1.51 8.01
C LEU A 359 -7.99 -2.85 7.34
N TYR A 360 -7.02 -3.63 7.83
CA TYR A 360 -6.63 -4.94 7.28
C TYR A 360 -6.22 -4.86 5.80
N ASN A 361 -5.69 -3.72 5.40
CA ASN A 361 -5.19 -3.48 4.04
C ASN A 361 -3.98 -2.55 4.10
N THR A 362 -2.84 -3.01 3.58
CA THR A 362 -1.55 -2.28 3.67
C THR A 362 -1.65 -0.88 3.08
N LEU A 363 -2.31 -0.71 1.92
CA LEU A 363 -2.51 0.61 1.28
C LEU A 363 -3.15 1.65 2.21
N PHE A 364 -4.02 1.20 3.12
CA PHE A 364 -4.69 2.08 4.07
C PHE A 364 -3.97 2.16 5.41
N ASP A 365 -3.54 1.01 5.96
CA ASP A 365 -2.97 0.96 7.31
C ASP A 365 -1.64 1.71 7.42
N GLU A 366 -0.77 1.66 6.39
CA GLU A 366 0.47 2.45 6.33
C GLU A 366 0.21 3.97 6.30
N ASN A 367 -0.93 4.40 5.78
CA ASN A 367 -1.33 5.80 5.69
C ASN A 367 -2.09 6.32 6.92
N THR A 368 -2.20 5.53 7.99
CA THR A 368 -2.93 5.92 9.21
C THR A 368 -2.08 6.59 10.28
N ALA A 369 -0.78 6.31 10.37
CA ALA A 369 0.11 6.91 11.37
C ALA A 369 1.58 6.70 11.02
N CYS A 370 2.47 7.44 11.70
CA CYS A 370 3.90 7.19 11.59
C CYS A 370 4.22 5.72 11.83
N HIS A 371 5.08 5.15 10.98
CA HIS A 371 5.44 3.73 11.05
C HIS A 371 6.92 3.51 10.69
N ILE A 372 7.44 2.37 11.10
CA ILE A 372 8.72 1.85 10.63
C ILE A 372 8.48 0.65 9.73
N GLY A 373 9.39 0.40 8.80
CA GLY A 373 9.49 -0.87 8.07
C GLY A 373 10.66 -1.70 8.61
N ILE A 374 10.35 -2.88 9.18
CA ILE A 374 11.37 -3.87 9.55
C ILE A 374 11.82 -4.55 8.26
N GLY A 375 13.13 -4.53 7.98
CA GLY A 375 13.70 -5.28 6.86
C GLY A 375 14.33 -4.45 5.75
N ASN A 376 13.92 -4.69 4.50
CA ASN A 376 14.60 -4.17 3.30
C ASN A 376 14.40 -2.68 3.08
N ALA A 377 15.50 -1.96 2.81
CA ALA A 377 15.44 -0.55 2.45
C ALA A 377 15.29 -0.33 0.94
N SER A 378 14.57 0.72 0.56
CA SER A 378 14.43 1.11 -0.85
C SER A 378 15.65 1.92 -1.34
N PRO A 379 16.30 1.51 -2.43
CA PRO A 379 17.37 2.32 -3.04
C PRO A 379 16.93 3.73 -3.43
N SER A 380 15.64 3.94 -3.71
CA SER A 380 15.07 5.25 -4.07
C SER A 380 15.16 6.28 -2.94
N ASN A 381 15.40 5.84 -1.70
CA ASN A 381 15.61 6.72 -0.54
C ASN A 381 17.04 7.25 -0.41
N LEU A 382 17.89 7.04 -1.43
CA LEU A 382 19.20 7.69 -1.56
C LEU A 382 19.30 8.43 -2.89
N GLN A 383 20.05 9.55 -2.89
CA GLN A 383 20.43 10.22 -4.14
C GLN A 383 21.18 9.25 -5.06
N ASN A 384 20.69 9.09 -6.29
CA ASN A 384 21.21 8.15 -7.27
C ASN A 384 21.19 6.67 -6.82
N GLY A 385 20.52 6.32 -5.74
CA GLY A 385 20.53 4.98 -5.15
C GLY A 385 20.10 3.88 -6.10
N SER A 386 19.15 4.15 -7.00
CA SER A 386 18.71 3.19 -8.03
C SER A 386 19.81 2.77 -9.03
N ASN A 387 20.93 3.52 -9.08
CA ASN A 387 22.07 3.21 -9.94
C ASN A 387 23.24 2.57 -9.16
N LEU A 388 23.12 2.44 -7.84
CA LEU A 388 24.14 1.84 -6.98
C LEU A 388 24.00 0.32 -6.96
N SER A 389 25.13 -0.37 -6.82
CA SER A 389 25.15 -1.81 -6.54
C SER A 389 24.71 -2.10 -5.10
N GLU A 390 24.34 -3.34 -4.82
CA GLU A 390 23.99 -3.78 -3.45
C GLU A 390 25.11 -3.55 -2.43
N VAL A 391 26.38 -3.61 -2.86
CA VAL A 391 27.53 -3.35 -2.01
C VAL A 391 27.59 -1.87 -1.65
N GLU A 392 27.47 -0.98 -2.64
CA GLU A 392 27.47 0.48 -2.44
C GLU A 392 26.27 0.94 -1.59
N LEU A 393 25.09 0.33 -1.77
CA LEU A 393 23.92 0.61 -0.93
C LEU A 393 24.15 0.23 0.53
N ARG A 394 24.80 -0.93 0.79
CA ARG A 394 25.16 -1.34 2.15
C ARG A 394 26.22 -0.43 2.77
N GLU A 395 27.23 -0.01 2.01
CA GLU A 395 28.25 0.95 2.45
C GLU A 395 27.66 2.32 2.76
N ALA A 396 26.62 2.73 2.02
CA ALA A 396 25.84 3.93 2.31
C ALA A 396 24.94 3.80 3.55
N GLY A 397 24.81 2.61 4.12
CA GLY A 397 24.06 2.33 5.34
C GLY A 397 22.67 1.78 5.14
N LEU A 398 22.26 1.42 3.93
CA LEU A 398 20.95 0.79 3.69
C LEU A 398 20.94 -0.68 4.14
N ASN A 399 19.80 -1.10 4.67
CA ASN A 399 19.59 -2.49 5.07
C ASN A 399 19.08 -3.34 3.90
N THR A 400 19.44 -4.61 3.89
CA THR A 400 18.95 -5.61 2.92
C THR A 400 18.31 -6.77 3.69
N SER A 401 17.11 -7.18 3.30
CA SER A 401 16.37 -8.30 3.88
C SER A 401 15.47 -8.94 2.83
N LEU A 402 14.97 -10.12 3.12
CA LEU A 402 13.97 -10.82 2.33
C LEU A 402 12.56 -10.25 2.52
N LEU A 403 12.33 -9.47 3.58
CA LEU A 403 11.04 -8.89 3.91
C LEU A 403 11.12 -7.37 4.09
N LEU A 404 9.95 -6.74 4.04
CA LEU A 404 9.67 -5.40 4.57
C LEU A 404 8.29 -5.46 5.21
N VAL A 405 8.22 -5.21 6.52
CA VAL A 405 6.97 -5.30 7.29
C VAL A 405 6.79 -4.03 8.11
N ASN A 406 5.69 -3.33 7.87
CA ASN A 406 5.40 -2.04 8.51
C ASN A 406 4.80 -2.23 9.91
N VAL A 407 5.35 -1.49 10.87
CA VAL A 407 4.91 -1.46 12.27
C VAL A 407 4.49 -0.02 12.62
N THR A 408 3.21 0.18 12.89
CA THR A 408 2.64 1.48 13.24
C THR A 408 2.95 1.82 14.70
N PHE A 409 3.48 3.03 14.94
CA PHE A 409 3.81 3.51 16.27
C PHE A 409 3.42 5.00 16.52
N GLY A 410 2.87 5.67 15.51
CA GLY A 410 2.40 7.05 15.62
C GLY A 410 1.24 7.19 16.62
N THR A 411 1.20 8.33 17.33
CA THR A 411 0.16 8.71 18.26
C THR A 411 -0.27 10.16 18.03
N GLU A 412 -1.42 10.54 18.57
CA GLU A 412 -1.92 11.92 18.53
C GLU A 412 -1.06 12.93 19.31
N ASP A 413 -0.23 12.47 20.24
CA ASP A 413 0.71 13.28 21.01
C ASP A 413 2.17 13.13 20.54
N MET A 414 2.41 12.49 19.39
CA MET A 414 3.73 12.25 18.84
C MET A 414 4.47 13.56 18.59
N ILE A 415 5.70 13.63 19.11
CA ILE A 415 6.67 14.67 18.80
C ILE A 415 7.79 14.07 17.96
N VAL A 416 8.14 14.74 16.87
CA VAL A 416 9.29 14.37 16.02
C VAL A 416 10.21 15.57 15.89
N VAL A 417 11.47 15.37 16.25
CA VAL A 417 12.55 16.36 16.14
C VAL A 417 13.59 15.89 15.15
N GLY A 418 13.92 16.70 14.17
CA GLY A 418 15.04 16.49 13.27
C GLY A 418 16.32 17.07 13.88
N ILE A 419 17.40 16.29 13.89
CA ILE A 419 18.70 16.65 14.46
C ILE A 419 19.68 16.82 13.30
N LYS A 420 20.29 18.01 13.19
CA LYS A 420 21.34 18.32 12.20
C LYS A 420 22.72 17.88 12.67
N GLU A 421 23.69 17.80 11.74
CA GLU A 421 25.06 17.35 12.01
C GLU A 421 25.73 18.18 13.12
N GLU A 422 25.44 19.49 13.19
CA GLU A 422 25.93 20.36 14.26
C GLU A 422 25.17 20.26 15.59
N GLY A 423 24.22 19.33 15.69
CA GLY A 423 23.40 19.10 16.89
C GLY A 423 22.20 20.06 17.03
N THR A 424 21.93 20.91 16.04
CA THR A 424 20.75 21.78 16.04
C THR A 424 19.49 20.93 15.91
N GLU A 425 18.52 21.15 16.81
CA GLU A 425 17.23 20.50 16.81
C GLU A 425 16.18 21.35 16.09
N VAL A 426 15.37 20.69 15.25
CA VAL A 426 14.26 21.30 14.51
C VAL A 426 12.99 20.50 14.78
N LEU A 427 11.97 21.16 15.31
CA LEU A 427 10.67 20.53 15.53
C LEU A 427 10.00 20.26 14.19
N LEU A 428 9.79 18.99 13.87
CA LEU A 428 9.16 18.54 12.62
C LEU A 428 7.68 18.24 12.79
N MET A 429 7.34 17.54 13.87
CA MET A 429 5.95 17.22 14.20
C MET A 429 5.70 17.48 15.68
N LYS A 430 4.51 17.96 15.98
CA LYS A 430 3.96 18.15 17.32
C LYS A 430 2.50 17.76 17.32
N ASP A 431 2.06 17.10 18.40
CA ASP A 431 0.70 16.60 18.51
C ASP A 431 0.31 15.74 17.28
N GLY A 432 1.27 14.92 16.79
CA GLY A 432 1.13 14.05 15.63
C GLY A 432 1.08 14.76 14.27
N ASP A 433 1.29 16.08 14.20
CA ASP A 433 1.16 16.87 12.98
C ASP A 433 2.41 17.65 12.57
N PHE A 434 2.62 17.78 11.27
CA PHE A 434 3.70 18.60 10.71
C PHE A 434 3.58 20.06 11.14
N GLN A 435 4.72 20.69 11.45
CA GLN A 435 4.83 22.07 11.90
C GLN A 435 5.28 23.04 10.79
N PHE A 436 5.23 22.60 9.52
CA PHE A 436 5.67 23.37 8.34
C PHE A 436 4.89 22.98 7.06
#